data_0e66b2eb19d388b15967a2124212674c
#
_entry.id   0e66b2eb19d388b15967a2124212674c
#
_cell.length_a   1.000
_cell.length_b   1.000
_cell.length_c   1.000
_cell.angle_alpha   90.00
_cell.angle_beta   90.00
_cell.angle_gamma   90.00
#
_symmetry.space_group_name_H-M   'P 1'
#
loop_
_entity.id
_entity.type
_entity.pdbx_description
1 polymer ?
#
loop_
_entity_poly.entity_id
_entity_poly.type
_entity_poly.pdbx_seq_one_letter_code
_entity_poly.pdbx_strand_id
1 'polypeptide(L)'
;MAHPFGTQTVRRKQDLFSEKDKYGKTVDIDRPIIDEMEKIAQNHNTSMATIALAWLKTKVTAPIVGATKAHHLDALEEAIKINLSKEEVHALEAPYKAHDLEGVMADNRDREHNWTQYLTNSAEK
;
A
#
# COMPACT_ATOMS: atom_id res chain seq x y z
N MET A 1 -3.34 -8.29 -1.53
CA MET A 1 -4.19 -8.27 -0.32
C MET A 1 -3.30 -8.05 0.88
N ALA A 2 -3.76 -7.25 1.82
CA ALA A 2 -3.06 -7.01 3.07
C ALA A 2 -3.13 -8.25 3.96
N HIS A 3 -2.01 -8.60 4.59
CA HIS A 3 -1.85 -9.72 5.50
C HIS A 3 -0.97 -9.30 6.68
N PRO A 4 -1.07 -9.98 7.85
CA PRO A 4 -0.17 -9.75 8.96
C PRO A 4 1.29 -9.87 8.54
N PHE A 5 2.15 -9.11 9.20
CA PHE A 5 3.58 -9.11 8.90
C PHE A 5 4.17 -10.53 9.07
N GLY A 6 5.01 -10.95 8.12
CA GLY A 6 5.60 -12.30 8.13
C GLY A 6 4.76 -13.40 7.48
N THR A 7 3.52 -13.14 7.08
CA THR A 7 2.68 -14.13 6.39
C THR A 7 3.32 -14.58 5.07
N GLN A 8 3.53 -15.89 4.93
CA GLN A 8 4.06 -16.51 3.72
C GLN A 8 2.91 -16.89 2.78
N THR A 9 2.66 -16.08 1.77
CA THR A 9 1.70 -16.42 0.71
C THR A 9 2.37 -17.23 -0.41
N VAL A 10 1.59 -18.03 -1.15
CA VAL A 10 2.10 -18.78 -2.31
C VAL A 10 2.76 -17.84 -3.32
N ARG A 11 2.15 -16.67 -3.56
CA ARG A 11 2.69 -15.66 -4.47
C ARG A 11 4.03 -15.11 -3.98
N ARG A 12 4.18 -14.86 -2.67
CA ARG A 12 5.44 -14.36 -2.10
C ARG A 12 6.57 -15.39 -2.22
N LYS A 13 6.24 -16.69 -2.06
CA LYS A 13 7.22 -17.78 -2.23
C LYS A 13 7.68 -17.96 -3.68
N GLN A 14 6.83 -17.59 -4.64
CA GLN A 14 7.12 -17.72 -6.08
C GLN A 14 7.75 -16.46 -6.67
N ASP A 15 7.72 -15.35 -5.97
CA ASP A 15 8.29 -14.08 -6.40
C ASP A 15 9.78 -14.01 -6.01
N LEU A 16 10.65 -14.36 -6.95
CA LEU A 16 12.11 -14.35 -6.78
C LEU A 16 12.68 -12.96 -6.47
N PHE A 17 11.93 -11.90 -6.73
CA PHE A 17 12.35 -10.51 -6.54
C PHE A 17 11.76 -9.88 -5.26
N SER A 18 10.85 -10.59 -4.57
CA SER A 18 10.12 -10.04 -3.42
C SER A 18 11.02 -9.66 -2.24
N GLU A 19 12.14 -10.37 -2.06
CA GLU A 19 13.06 -10.13 -0.95
C GLU A 19 14.16 -9.11 -1.28
N LYS A 20 14.52 -8.97 -2.56
CA LYS A 20 15.66 -8.15 -2.98
C LYS A 20 15.28 -6.76 -3.49
N ASP A 21 14.19 -6.64 -4.24
CA ASP A 21 13.95 -5.44 -5.05
C ASP A 21 12.70 -4.63 -4.69
N LYS A 22 11.70 -5.21 -4.01
CA LYS A 22 10.44 -4.50 -3.77
C LYS A 22 10.09 -4.23 -2.31
N TYR A 23 10.43 -5.14 -1.39
CA TYR A 23 9.90 -5.07 -0.02
C TYR A 23 10.96 -5.34 1.05
N GLY A 24 12.16 -5.73 0.68
CA GLY A 24 13.21 -6.09 1.63
C GLY A 24 13.84 -4.90 2.35
N LYS A 25 13.90 -3.75 1.69
CA LYS A 25 14.54 -2.53 2.23
C LYS A 25 13.58 -1.63 3.00
N THR A 26 12.27 -1.74 2.75
CA THR A 26 11.24 -0.90 3.38
C THR A 26 10.54 -1.55 4.57
N VAL A 27 10.95 -2.78 4.92
CA VAL A 27 10.34 -3.59 5.98
C VAL A 27 10.16 -2.81 7.29
N ASP A 28 11.20 -2.12 7.75
CA ASP A 28 11.16 -1.37 9.02
C ASP A 28 10.29 -0.12 8.95
N ILE A 29 10.10 0.42 7.74
CA ILE A 29 9.27 1.60 7.48
C ILE A 29 7.79 1.18 7.37
N ASP A 30 7.52 0.05 6.70
CA ASP A 30 6.16 -0.40 6.41
C ASP A 30 5.53 -1.17 7.58
N ARG A 31 6.35 -1.80 8.41
CA ARG A 31 5.87 -2.64 9.53
C ARG A 31 4.94 -1.91 10.48
N PRO A 32 5.22 -0.69 10.96
CA PRO A 32 4.31 0.01 11.86
C PRO A 32 2.92 0.26 11.26
N ILE A 33 2.84 0.49 9.93
CA ILE A 33 1.57 0.68 9.21
C ILE A 33 0.80 -0.65 9.18
N ILE A 34 1.49 -1.75 8.92
CA ILE A 34 0.89 -3.09 8.85
C ILE A 34 0.38 -3.51 10.24
N ASP A 35 1.17 -3.29 11.29
CA ASP A 35 0.80 -3.61 12.67
C ASP A 35 -0.42 -2.80 13.13
N GLU A 36 -0.52 -1.52 12.75
CA GLU A 36 -1.67 -0.69 13.05
C GLU A 36 -2.92 -1.13 12.28
N MET A 37 -2.77 -1.48 11.01
CA MET A 37 -3.85 -2.03 10.20
C MET A 37 -4.38 -3.34 10.78
N GLU A 38 -3.52 -4.20 11.32
CA GLU A 38 -3.92 -5.45 11.98
C GLU A 38 -4.77 -5.17 13.23
N LYS A 39 -4.39 -4.21 14.08
CA LYS A 39 -5.16 -3.82 15.26
C LYS A 39 -6.55 -3.30 14.88
N ILE A 40 -6.63 -2.41 13.89
CA ILE A 40 -7.91 -1.87 13.42
C ILE A 40 -8.78 -3.00 12.85
N ALA A 41 -8.21 -3.92 12.09
CA ALA A 41 -8.93 -5.07 11.56
C ALA A 41 -9.50 -5.96 12.67
N GLN A 42 -8.74 -6.19 13.74
CA GLN A 42 -9.21 -6.93 14.93
C GLN A 42 -10.36 -6.19 15.65
N ASN A 43 -10.25 -4.87 15.83
CA ASN A 43 -11.29 -4.05 16.46
C ASN A 43 -12.61 -4.08 15.68
N HIS A 44 -12.54 -4.09 14.36
CA HIS A 44 -13.70 -4.19 13.47
C HIS A 44 -14.14 -5.65 13.22
N ASN A 45 -13.44 -6.63 13.77
CA ASN A 45 -13.67 -8.06 13.55
C ASN A 45 -13.73 -8.42 12.06
N THR A 46 -12.81 -7.85 11.27
CA THR A 46 -12.75 -8.02 9.82
C THR A 46 -11.33 -8.28 9.32
N SER A 47 -11.16 -8.46 8.03
CA SER A 47 -9.84 -8.70 7.43
C SER A 47 -9.05 -7.39 7.24
N MET A 48 -7.72 -7.48 7.28
CA MET A 48 -6.84 -6.37 6.92
C MET A 48 -7.09 -5.87 5.49
N ALA A 49 -7.47 -6.78 4.57
CA ALA A 49 -7.83 -6.41 3.20
C ALA A 49 -9.07 -5.51 3.17
N THR A 50 -10.07 -5.80 3.99
CA THR A 50 -11.27 -4.99 4.16
C THR A 50 -10.93 -3.60 4.69
N ILE A 51 -10.08 -3.49 5.71
CA ILE A 51 -9.62 -2.20 6.26
C ILE A 51 -8.83 -1.39 5.22
N ALA A 52 -7.92 -2.03 4.49
CA ALA A 52 -7.17 -1.36 3.42
C ALA A 52 -8.09 -0.78 2.34
N LEU A 53 -9.13 -1.51 1.94
CA LEU A 53 -10.13 -1.05 0.98
C LEU A 53 -11.02 0.06 1.56
N ALA A 54 -11.42 -0.03 2.84
CA ALA A 54 -12.17 1.00 3.52
C ALA A 54 -11.36 2.31 3.63
N TRP A 55 -10.06 2.21 3.94
CA TRP A 55 -9.16 3.37 3.92
C TRP A 55 -9.02 3.95 2.51
N LEU A 56 -8.80 3.12 1.49
CA LEU A 56 -8.68 3.57 0.10
C LEU A 56 -9.93 4.32 -0.37
N LYS A 57 -11.13 3.86 0.03
CA LYS A 57 -12.40 4.54 -0.23
C LYS A 57 -12.42 5.99 0.28
N THR A 58 -11.67 6.30 1.35
CA THR A 58 -11.59 7.69 1.85
C THR A 58 -10.67 8.60 1.03
N LYS A 59 -9.81 8.02 0.18
CA LYS A 59 -8.76 8.76 -0.56
C LYS A 59 -9.06 8.95 -2.04
N VAL A 60 -9.86 8.08 -2.65
CA VAL A 60 -10.13 8.09 -4.09
C VAL A 60 -11.63 7.99 -4.37
N THR A 61 -12.05 8.55 -5.49
CA THR A 61 -13.46 8.52 -5.92
C THR A 61 -13.90 7.11 -6.31
N ALA A 62 -13.03 6.35 -6.98
CA ALA A 62 -13.31 4.99 -7.45
C ALA A 62 -12.03 4.14 -7.40
N PRO A 63 -11.88 3.25 -6.41
CA PRO A 63 -10.74 2.34 -6.34
C PRO A 63 -10.86 1.24 -7.40
N ILE A 64 -9.72 0.90 -8.03
CA ILE A 64 -9.62 -0.29 -8.89
C ILE A 64 -9.21 -1.47 -8.03
N VAL A 65 -10.03 -2.50 -7.98
CA VAL A 65 -9.82 -3.69 -7.15
C VAL A 65 -9.64 -4.92 -8.02
N GLY A 66 -8.51 -5.63 -7.83
CA GLY A 66 -8.25 -6.91 -8.48
C GLY A 66 -8.83 -8.07 -7.68
N ALA A 67 -9.69 -8.88 -8.31
CA ALA A 67 -10.21 -10.12 -7.74
C ALA A 67 -9.94 -11.30 -8.68
N THR A 68 -9.25 -12.33 -8.19
CA THR A 68 -8.98 -13.57 -8.92
C THR A 68 -9.83 -14.74 -8.41
N LYS A 69 -10.55 -14.56 -7.30
CA LYS A 69 -11.43 -15.54 -6.67
C LYS A 69 -12.67 -14.84 -6.12
N ALA A 70 -13.80 -15.54 -6.08
CA ALA A 70 -15.07 -14.98 -5.62
C ALA A 70 -14.97 -14.37 -4.19
N HIS A 71 -14.33 -15.07 -3.25
CA HIS A 71 -14.18 -14.56 -1.87
C HIS A 71 -13.34 -13.27 -1.75
N HIS A 72 -12.64 -12.84 -2.81
CA HIS A 72 -12.01 -11.51 -2.81
C HIS A 72 -13.06 -10.39 -2.93
N LEU A 73 -14.23 -10.70 -3.48
CA LEU A 73 -15.34 -9.74 -3.58
C LEU A 73 -16.04 -9.55 -2.23
N ASP A 74 -16.01 -10.55 -1.35
CA ASP A 74 -16.61 -10.45 -0.02
C ASP A 74 -15.94 -9.32 0.80
N ALA A 75 -14.61 -9.25 0.75
CA ALA A 75 -13.86 -8.18 1.42
C ALA A 75 -14.20 -6.78 0.85
N LEU A 76 -14.50 -6.69 -0.45
CA LEU A 76 -14.92 -5.44 -1.08
C LEU A 76 -16.32 -5.04 -0.62
N GLU A 77 -17.28 -5.97 -0.61
CA GLU A 77 -18.64 -5.72 -0.14
C GLU A 77 -18.64 -5.26 1.32
N GLU A 78 -17.86 -5.90 2.15
CA GLU A 78 -17.70 -5.52 3.55
C GLU A 78 -17.05 -4.14 3.71
N ALA A 79 -16.01 -3.82 2.93
CA ALA A 79 -15.33 -2.53 2.95
C ALA A 79 -16.26 -1.35 2.61
N ILE A 80 -17.27 -1.55 1.75
CA ILE A 80 -18.25 -0.53 1.42
C ILE A 80 -19.07 -0.15 2.66
N LYS A 81 -19.35 -1.11 3.54
CA LYS A 81 -20.16 -0.94 4.75
C LYS A 81 -19.36 -0.35 5.92
N ILE A 82 -18.03 -0.55 5.94
CA ILE A 82 -17.16 -0.04 7.00
C ILE A 82 -16.89 1.46 6.80
N ASN A 83 -17.09 2.23 7.84
CA ASN A 83 -16.67 3.62 7.92
C ASN A 83 -15.60 3.73 9.01
N LEU A 84 -14.37 4.04 8.59
CA LEU A 84 -13.28 4.32 9.51
C LEU A 84 -13.48 5.69 10.15
N SER A 85 -13.21 5.80 11.43
CA SER A 85 -13.18 7.07 12.14
C SER A 85 -11.99 7.94 11.67
N LYS A 86 -12.02 9.23 11.97
CA LYS A 86 -10.88 10.12 11.65
C LYS A 86 -9.62 9.71 12.40
N GLU A 87 -9.79 9.22 13.61
CA GLU A 87 -8.72 8.72 14.48
C GLU A 87 -8.07 7.47 13.89
N GLU A 88 -8.87 6.52 13.38
CA GLU A 88 -8.37 5.30 12.72
C GLU A 88 -7.64 5.63 11.42
N VAL A 89 -8.18 6.52 10.61
CA VAL A 89 -7.51 6.99 9.37
C VAL A 89 -6.18 7.66 9.73
N HIS A 90 -6.16 8.52 10.75
CA HIS A 90 -4.93 9.17 11.20
C HIS A 90 -3.93 8.15 11.75
N ALA A 91 -4.36 7.15 12.51
CA ALA A 91 -3.50 6.10 13.04
C ALA A 91 -2.82 5.27 11.95
N LEU A 92 -3.54 4.99 10.85
CA LEU A 92 -2.97 4.31 9.67
C LEU A 92 -1.94 5.17 8.92
N GLU A 93 -2.10 6.48 8.94
CA GLU A 93 -1.26 7.42 8.18
C GLU A 93 -0.07 7.97 8.97
N ALA A 94 -0.21 8.10 10.28
CA ALA A 94 0.83 8.67 11.15
C ALA A 94 2.20 7.97 11.06
N PRO A 95 2.29 6.63 10.92
CA PRO A 95 3.57 5.95 10.76
C PRO A 95 4.21 6.13 9.38
N TYR A 96 3.50 6.70 8.40
CA TYR A 96 4.00 6.80 7.03
C TYR A 96 5.28 7.63 6.94
N LYS A 97 6.29 7.06 6.31
CA LYS A 97 7.54 7.74 5.96
C LYS A 97 7.78 7.57 4.46
N ALA A 98 8.00 8.68 3.77
CA ALA A 98 8.38 8.62 2.36
C ALA A 98 9.74 7.93 2.21
N HIS A 99 9.85 7.02 1.26
CA HIS A 99 11.09 6.37 0.90
C HIS A 99 11.31 6.45 -0.61
N ASP A 100 12.52 6.15 -1.04
CA ASP A 100 12.85 6.11 -2.46
C ASP A 100 12.08 5.01 -3.19
N LEU A 101 11.82 5.24 -4.48
CA LEU A 101 11.22 4.21 -5.33
C LEU A 101 12.15 2.99 -5.41
N GLU A 102 11.56 1.81 -5.26
CA GLU A 102 12.23 0.53 -5.38
C GLU A 102 11.86 -0.16 -6.71
N GLY A 103 12.77 -1.00 -7.22
CA GLY A 103 12.56 -1.80 -8.42
C GLY A 103 13.20 -1.21 -9.68
N VAL A 104 12.83 -1.76 -10.83
CA VAL A 104 13.45 -1.47 -12.13
C VAL A 104 13.42 0.01 -12.49
N MET A 105 12.38 0.72 -12.08
CA MET A 105 12.27 2.17 -12.33
C MET A 105 13.16 3.02 -11.43
N ALA A 106 13.62 2.48 -10.29
CA ALA A 106 14.52 3.19 -9.39
C ALA A 106 15.94 3.30 -9.96
N ASP A 107 16.41 2.26 -10.66
CA ASP A 107 17.74 2.21 -11.26
C ASP A 107 17.86 3.12 -12.50
N ASN A 108 16.73 3.48 -13.11
CA ASN A 108 16.67 4.41 -14.25
C ASN A 108 16.64 5.88 -13.81
N ARG A 109 16.73 6.19 -12.53
CA ARG A 109 16.89 7.56 -12.08
C ARG A 109 18.30 8.04 -12.41
N ASP A 110 18.39 8.87 -13.42
CA ASP A 110 19.54 9.73 -13.57
C ASP A 110 19.56 10.70 -12.37
N ARG A 111 20.44 10.43 -11.41
CA ARG A 111 20.54 11.20 -10.15
C ARG A 111 20.92 12.67 -10.41
N GLU A 112 21.43 12.99 -11.60
CA GLU A 112 21.81 14.34 -12.01
C GLU A 112 20.66 15.11 -12.68
N HIS A 113 19.61 14.40 -13.15
CA HIS A 113 18.47 15.03 -13.81
C HIS A 113 17.23 15.05 -12.93
N ASN A 114 17.04 16.18 -12.27
CA ASN A 114 15.80 16.47 -11.56
C ASN A 114 14.67 16.66 -12.60
N TRP A 115 13.60 15.86 -12.55
CA TRP A 115 12.45 15.97 -13.46
C TRP A 115 11.85 17.38 -13.52
N THR A 116 12.02 18.18 -12.47
CA THR A 116 11.64 19.59 -12.44
C THR A 116 12.39 20.43 -13.49
N GLN A 117 13.62 20.08 -13.85
CA GLN A 117 14.37 20.77 -14.90
C GLN A 117 13.80 20.49 -16.29
N TYR A 118 13.26 19.30 -16.53
CA TYR A 118 12.59 19.02 -17.83
C TYR A 118 11.30 19.82 -17.98
N LEU A 119 10.55 20.02 -16.92
CA LEU A 119 9.30 20.78 -16.95
C LEU A 119 9.56 22.29 -17.08
N THR A 120 10.63 22.82 -16.50
CA THR A 120 10.99 24.23 -16.62
C THR A 120 11.61 24.57 -18.00
N ASN A 121 12.46 23.70 -18.54
CA ASN A 121 13.07 23.90 -19.85
C ASN A 121 12.11 23.75 -21.04
N SER A 122 10.97 23.06 -20.86
CA SER A 122 9.92 22.97 -21.89
C SER A 122 8.97 24.17 -21.91
N ALA A 123 8.98 25.02 -20.88
CA ALA A 123 8.17 26.23 -20.82
C ALA A 123 8.86 27.49 -21.45
N GLU A 124 10.15 27.37 -21.75
CA GLU A 124 10.94 28.47 -22.38
C GLU A 124 11.18 28.32 -23.89
N LYS A 125 10.49 27.40 -24.56
CA LYS A 125 10.43 27.25 -25.99
C LYS A 125 9.01 27.46 -26.47
#